data_3cb0feec21ab39b9312352e891cec252
#
_entry.id   3cb0feec21ab39b9312352e891cec252
#
_cell.length_a   1.000
_cell.length_b   1.000
_cell.length_c   1.000
_cell.angle_alpha   90.00
_cell.angle_beta   90.00
_cell.angle_gamma   90.00
#
_symmetry.space_group_name_H-M   'P 1'
#
loop_
_entity.id
_entity.type
_entity.pdbx_description
1 polymer ?
#
loop_
_entity_poly.entity_id
_entity_poly.type
_entity_poly.pdbx_seq_one_letter_code
_entity_poly.pdbx_strand_id
1 'polypeptide(L)'
;MAFIDLNSDVGESFGNWTMGDDAAIFRSVSSANVACGFHAGDPSTIARTCRDAVAAGVTIGAHVGYRDLAGFGRRFLDCSPTELADDVLYQLGALDALARSAGGRVRYVKPHGALYNTIVTHWGHAQAVVDAVKAFGGDLPLLLLPGSAALTAAEAAGLRGVAEAFADRAYNPDGTLVSRREKGAVLHDQDIVAANMVRLATEGTITALDGTVIRTTAESICLHGDTEGAVAMSAAVRRELEAAGVGIRSFV
;
A
#
# COMPACT_ATOMS: atom_id res chain seq x y z
N MET A 1 -7.75 23.75 1.61
CA MET A 1 -6.95 22.95 2.54
C MET A 1 -6.48 21.74 1.76
N ALA A 2 -5.20 21.46 1.73
CA ALA A 2 -4.66 20.25 1.08
C ALA A 2 -5.07 19.02 1.89
N PHE A 3 -5.26 17.89 1.21
CA PHE A 3 -5.55 16.60 1.85
C PHE A 3 -4.63 15.54 1.28
N ILE A 4 -4.24 14.59 2.11
CA ILE A 4 -3.47 13.41 1.72
C ILE A 4 -3.99 12.19 2.46
N ASP A 5 -3.91 11.02 1.85
CA ASP A 5 -4.15 9.76 2.53
C ASP A 5 -2.85 9.23 3.14
N LEU A 6 -2.94 8.65 4.33
CA LEU A 6 -1.87 7.86 4.94
C LEU A 6 -2.31 6.40 4.96
N ASN A 7 -1.53 5.52 4.34
CA ASN A 7 -1.81 4.10 4.32
C ASN A 7 -0.68 3.28 4.95
N SER A 8 -1.00 2.10 5.46
CA SER A 8 -0.01 1.15 5.97
C SER A 8 -0.44 -0.29 5.68
N ASP A 9 0.57 -1.16 5.51
CA ASP A 9 0.38 -2.59 5.36
C ASP A 9 0.15 -3.21 6.75
N VAL A 10 -0.91 -4.01 6.90
CA VAL A 10 -1.40 -4.54 8.18
C VAL A 10 -1.99 -5.95 8.01
N GLY A 11 -2.25 -6.63 9.13
CA GLY A 11 -2.80 -7.98 9.11
C GLY A 11 -1.79 -9.01 8.65
N GLU A 12 -0.50 -8.72 8.76
CA GLU A 12 0.58 -9.54 8.23
C GLU A 12 1.12 -10.58 9.21
N SER A 13 0.61 -10.63 10.44
CA SER A 13 0.86 -11.74 11.38
C SER A 13 0.27 -13.05 10.84
N PHE A 14 0.88 -14.19 11.17
CA PHE A 14 0.40 -15.51 10.74
C PHE A 14 0.59 -16.56 11.83
N GLY A 15 -0.50 -17.15 12.32
CA GLY A 15 -0.46 -18.13 13.38
C GLY A 15 0.23 -17.60 14.64
N ASN A 16 1.36 -18.18 15.00
CA ASN A 16 2.17 -17.76 16.16
C ASN A 16 3.19 -16.66 15.82
N TRP A 17 3.35 -16.29 14.57
CA TRP A 17 4.26 -15.20 14.17
C TRP A 17 3.53 -13.87 14.20
N THR A 18 4.00 -12.98 15.08
CA THR A 18 3.49 -11.62 15.18
C THR A 18 4.35 -10.69 14.35
N MET A 19 3.71 -9.82 13.57
CA MET A 19 4.35 -8.79 12.77
C MET A 19 3.61 -7.47 12.94
N GLY A 20 4.35 -6.39 13.23
CA GLY A 20 3.80 -5.05 13.42
C GLY A 20 2.90 -4.90 14.66
N ASP A 21 2.34 -3.71 14.81
CA ASP A 21 1.31 -3.36 15.80
C ASP A 21 0.18 -2.61 15.07
N ASP A 22 -0.73 -3.38 14.46
CA ASP A 22 -1.84 -2.86 13.67
C ASP A 22 -2.68 -1.84 14.46
N ALA A 23 -2.96 -2.16 15.73
CA ALA A 23 -3.79 -1.30 16.59
C ALA A 23 -3.15 0.06 16.85
N ALA A 24 -1.83 0.12 16.98
CA ALA A 24 -1.11 1.38 17.12
C ALA A 24 -1.05 2.14 15.79
N ILE A 25 -0.85 1.45 14.66
CA ILE A 25 -0.82 2.03 13.31
C ILE A 25 -2.15 2.69 12.97
N PHE A 26 -3.30 2.08 13.30
CA PHE A 26 -4.63 2.63 13.01
C PHE A 26 -4.90 4.02 13.61
N ARG A 27 -4.13 4.42 14.63
CA ARG A 27 -4.22 5.80 15.18
C ARG A 27 -3.62 6.86 14.26
N SER A 28 -2.77 6.46 13.31
CA SER A 28 -2.01 7.37 12.47
C SER A 28 -2.43 7.36 10.99
N VAL A 29 -3.10 6.30 10.53
CA VAL A 29 -3.44 6.15 9.11
C VAL A 29 -4.93 6.39 8.83
N SER A 30 -5.26 6.68 7.58
CA SER A 30 -6.64 6.79 7.08
C SER A 30 -7.06 5.59 6.25
N SER A 31 -6.08 4.81 5.76
CA SER A 31 -6.31 3.60 4.96
C SER A 31 -5.38 2.46 5.40
N ALA A 32 -5.86 1.23 5.31
CA ALA A 32 -5.17 0.02 5.73
C ALA A 32 -5.13 -1.00 4.59
N ASN A 33 -3.93 -1.41 4.18
CA ASN A 33 -3.73 -2.46 3.19
C ASN A 33 -3.71 -3.79 3.94
N VAL A 34 -4.85 -4.49 3.98
CA VAL A 34 -4.99 -5.71 4.77
C VAL A 34 -4.51 -6.91 3.96
N ALA A 35 -3.56 -7.67 4.50
CA ALA A 35 -3.08 -8.92 3.92
C ALA A 35 -4.23 -9.89 3.62
N CYS A 36 -4.10 -10.67 2.55
CA CYS A 36 -5.17 -11.51 2.01
C CYS A 36 -4.86 -13.01 2.07
N GLY A 37 -3.88 -13.43 2.89
CA GLY A 37 -3.57 -14.83 3.18
C GLY A 37 -2.51 -15.47 2.28
N PHE A 38 -2.10 -14.85 1.16
CA PHE A 38 -1.16 -15.45 0.22
C PHE A 38 0.31 -15.09 0.50
N HIS A 39 0.58 -13.86 0.90
CA HIS A 39 1.92 -13.45 1.34
C HIS A 39 2.05 -13.40 2.85
N ALA A 40 0.96 -13.13 3.56
CA ALA A 40 0.85 -13.01 5.01
C ALA A 40 -0.62 -13.06 5.44
N GLY A 41 -0.87 -13.10 6.74
CA GLY A 41 -2.21 -13.13 7.31
C GLY A 41 -2.85 -14.51 7.27
N ASP A 42 -3.32 -15.00 8.41
CA ASP A 42 -4.25 -16.13 8.49
C ASP A 42 -5.69 -15.61 8.65
N PRO A 43 -6.73 -16.47 8.44
CA PRO A 43 -8.12 -16.03 8.50
C PRO A 43 -8.51 -15.33 9.81
N SER A 44 -7.96 -15.78 10.95
CA SER A 44 -8.26 -15.20 12.26
C SER A 44 -7.60 -13.83 12.44
N THR A 45 -6.35 -13.69 11.99
CA THR A 45 -5.62 -12.43 11.97
C THR A 45 -6.33 -11.41 11.08
N ILE A 46 -6.63 -11.77 9.83
CA ILE A 46 -7.31 -10.90 8.87
C ILE A 46 -8.67 -10.44 9.40
N ALA A 47 -9.47 -11.37 9.96
CA ALA A 47 -10.77 -11.03 10.52
C ALA A 47 -10.67 -10.06 11.71
N ARG A 48 -9.65 -10.23 12.58
CA ARG A 48 -9.37 -9.30 13.68
C ARG A 48 -8.97 -7.93 13.15
N THR A 49 -8.01 -7.87 12.23
CA THR A 49 -7.54 -6.63 11.60
C THR A 49 -8.68 -5.87 10.92
N CYS A 50 -9.61 -6.57 10.23
CA CYS A 50 -10.80 -5.94 9.67
C CYS A 50 -11.71 -5.31 10.74
N ARG A 51 -11.96 -6.01 11.85
CA ARG A 51 -12.77 -5.45 12.96
C ARG A 51 -12.12 -4.22 13.57
N ASP A 52 -10.81 -4.28 13.80
CA ASP A 52 -10.05 -3.18 14.40
C ASP A 52 -10.00 -1.96 13.48
N ALA A 53 -9.81 -2.17 12.16
CA ALA A 53 -9.87 -1.10 11.15
C ALA A 53 -11.26 -0.44 11.11
N VAL A 54 -12.34 -1.22 11.10
CA VAL A 54 -13.71 -0.69 11.12
C VAL A 54 -13.97 0.11 12.41
N ALA A 55 -13.56 -0.42 13.56
CA ALA A 55 -13.70 0.27 14.85
C ALA A 55 -12.92 1.59 14.91
N ALA A 56 -11.77 1.65 14.25
CA ALA A 56 -10.93 2.86 14.14
C ALA A 56 -11.40 3.84 13.04
N GLY A 57 -12.39 3.49 12.23
CA GLY A 57 -12.83 4.30 11.09
C GLY A 57 -11.81 4.35 9.94
N VAL A 58 -10.91 3.36 9.86
CA VAL A 58 -9.87 3.26 8.83
C VAL A 58 -10.43 2.51 7.62
N THR A 59 -10.16 3.03 6.43
CA THR A 59 -10.61 2.44 5.17
C THR A 59 -9.84 1.16 4.86
N ILE A 60 -10.56 0.08 4.53
CA ILE A 60 -9.96 -1.23 4.21
C ILE A 60 -9.64 -1.31 2.72
N GLY A 61 -8.40 -1.57 2.38
CA GLY A 61 -7.91 -1.96 1.06
C GLY A 61 -7.39 -3.39 1.05
N ALA A 62 -7.47 -4.05 -0.10
CA ALA A 62 -6.96 -5.41 -0.28
C ALA A 62 -5.48 -5.38 -0.65
N HIS A 63 -4.65 -5.99 0.20
CA HIS A 63 -3.21 -6.10 -0.02
C HIS A 63 -2.88 -7.45 -0.68
N VAL A 64 -3.18 -7.53 -1.98
CA VAL A 64 -3.05 -8.76 -2.76
C VAL A 64 -1.59 -9.02 -3.13
N GLY A 65 -1.13 -10.25 -3.01
CA GLY A 65 0.26 -10.62 -3.31
C GLY A 65 0.37 -11.92 -4.09
N TYR A 66 1.58 -12.22 -4.51
CA TYR A 66 1.89 -13.56 -4.99
C TYR A 66 1.66 -14.62 -3.90
N ARG A 67 1.36 -15.84 -4.30
CA ARG A 67 1.24 -17.01 -3.41
C ARG A 67 2.61 -17.45 -2.88
N ASP A 68 3.17 -16.63 -2.00
CA ASP A 68 4.55 -16.77 -1.51
C ASP A 68 4.65 -16.49 -0.01
N LEU A 69 3.93 -17.26 0.80
CA LEU A 69 3.94 -17.11 2.26
C LEU A 69 5.36 -17.23 2.83
N ALA A 70 6.15 -18.22 2.36
CA ALA A 70 7.51 -18.44 2.83
C ALA A 70 8.49 -17.32 2.47
N GLY A 71 8.24 -16.55 1.40
CA GLY A 71 9.03 -15.40 0.99
C GLY A 71 8.38 -14.08 1.31
N PHE A 72 7.28 -14.10 2.07
CA PHE A 72 6.54 -12.90 2.42
C PHE A 72 6.11 -12.09 1.18
N GLY A 73 5.75 -12.78 0.07
CA GLY A 73 5.38 -12.14 -1.19
C GLY A 73 6.49 -11.29 -1.83
N ARG A 74 7.75 -11.42 -1.37
CA ARG A 74 8.88 -10.61 -1.85
C ARG A 74 9.73 -11.31 -2.91
N ARG A 75 9.30 -12.48 -3.40
CA ARG A 75 9.92 -13.20 -4.51
C ARG A 75 9.02 -13.12 -5.75
N PHE A 76 9.62 -12.88 -6.91
CA PHE A 76 8.91 -12.99 -8.17
C PHE A 76 8.44 -14.43 -8.39
N LEU A 77 7.18 -14.59 -8.77
CA LEU A 77 6.62 -15.87 -9.21
C LEU A 77 6.27 -15.77 -10.69
N ASP A 78 6.87 -16.65 -11.49
CA ASP A 78 6.58 -16.80 -12.92
C ASP A 78 5.29 -17.63 -13.08
N CYS A 79 4.15 -16.98 -12.85
CA CYS A 79 2.83 -17.56 -13.07
C CYS A 79 2.18 -16.97 -14.34
N SER A 80 1.26 -17.72 -14.93
CA SER A 80 0.52 -17.19 -16.07
C SER A 80 -0.39 -16.02 -15.65
N PRO A 81 -0.68 -15.05 -16.56
CA PRO A 81 -1.62 -13.97 -16.25
C PRO A 81 -3.00 -14.46 -15.78
N THR A 82 -3.48 -15.58 -16.30
CA THR A 82 -4.76 -16.17 -15.88
C THR A 82 -4.70 -16.67 -14.43
N GLU A 83 -3.65 -17.42 -14.07
CA GLU A 83 -3.46 -17.89 -12.70
C GLU A 83 -3.34 -16.72 -11.73
N LEU A 84 -2.60 -15.68 -12.11
CA LEU A 84 -2.46 -14.49 -11.27
C LEU A 84 -3.80 -13.75 -11.10
N ALA A 85 -4.60 -13.64 -12.15
CA ALA A 85 -5.91 -13.02 -12.06
C ALA A 85 -6.85 -13.81 -11.12
N ASP A 86 -6.84 -15.14 -11.21
CA ASP A 86 -7.61 -16.02 -10.31
C ASP A 86 -7.12 -15.88 -8.85
N ASP A 87 -5.82 -15.84 -8.64
CA ASP A 87 -5.20 -15.64 -7.31
C ASP A 87 -5.58 -14.28 -6.70
N VAL A 88 -5.59 -13.21 -7.47
CA VAL A 88 -5.98 -11.87 -7.03
C VAL A 88 -7.47 -11.82 -6.73
N LEU A 89 -8.31 -12.38 -7.60
CA LEU A 89 -9.77 -12.43 -7.39
C LEU A 89 -10.13 -13.22 -6.14
N TYR A 90 -9.47 -14.36 -5.90
CA TYR A 90 -9.64 -15.16 -4.68
C TYR A 90 -9.32 -14.34 -3.43
N GLN A 91 -8.19 -13.64 -3.42
CA GLN A 91 -7.75 -12.78 -2.31
C GLN A 91 -8.76 -11.66 -2.02
N LEU A 92 -9.25 -11.00 -3.08
CA LEU A 92 -10.28 -9.96 -2.97
C LEU A 92 -11.57 -10.51 -2.34
N GLY A 93 -12.06 -11.65 -2.84
CA GLY A 93 -13.28 -12.28 -2.33
C GLY A 93 -13.16 -12.70 -0.87
N ALA A 94 -12.02 -13.29 -0.49
CA ALA A 94 -11.76 -13.73 0.87
C ALA A 94 -11.73 -12.54 1.85
N LEU A 95 -10.99 -11.47 1.51
CA LEU A 95 -10.91 -10.28 2.35
C LEU A 95 -12.26 -9.55 2.45
N ASP A 96 -12.97 -9.37 1.33
CA ASP A 96 -14.25 -8.63 1.34
C ASP A 96 -15.31 -9.35 2.18
N ALA A 97 -15.32 -10.69 2.16
CA ALA A 97 -16.19 -11.48 3.03
C ALA A 97 -15.91 -11.23 4.52
N LEU A 98 -14.64 -11.18 4.91
CA LEU A 98 -14.21 -10.90 6.29
C LEU A 98 -14.47 -9.45 6.68
N ALA A 99 -14.20 -8.50 5.78
CA ALA A 99 -14.49 -7.08 5.99
C ALA A 99 -15.99 -6.83 6.18
N ARG A 100 -16.85 -7.46 5.36
CA ARG A 100 -18.33 -7.38 5.51
C ARG A 100 -18.80 -7.96 6.81
N SER A 101 -18.22 -9.07 7.27
CA SER A 101 -18.58 -9.67 8.57
C SER A 101 -18.24 -8.74 9.74
N ALA A 102 -17.28 -7.83 9.54
CA ALA A 102 -16.89 -6.79 10.50
C ALA A 102 -17.73 -5.49 10.39
N GLY A 103 -18.66 -5.41 9.43
CA GLY A 103 -19.46 -4.20 9.15
C GLY A 103 -18.81 -3.20 8.19
N GLY A 104 -17.67 -3.56 7.58
CA GLY A 104 -16.97 -2.78 6.56
C GLY A 104 -17.09 -3.38 5.16
N ARG A 105 -16.17 -3.04 4.28
CA ARG A 105 -15.98 -3.65 2.95
C ARG A 105 -14.61 -3.25 2.37
N VAL A 106 -14.12 -3.99 1.40
CA VAL A 106 -12.96 -3.57 0.59
C VAL A 106 -13.33 -2.35 -0.23
N ARG A 107 -12.47 -1.32 -0.21
CA ARG A 107 -12.68 -0.03 -0.87
C ARG A 107 -11.66 0.28 -1.96
N TYR A 108 -10.51 -0.37 -1.96
CA TYR A 108 -9.45 -0.22 -2.96
C TYR A 108 -8.54 -1.45 -2.96
N VAL A 109 -7.63 -1.52 -3.92
CA VAL A 109 -6.64 -2.59 -4.02
C VAL A 109 -5.25 -1.99 -4.08
N LYS A 110 -4.33 -2.56 -3.30
CA LYS A 110 -2.90 -2.28 -3.35
C LYS A 110 -2.14 -3.60 -3.46
N PRO A 111 -1.45 -3.88 -4.57
CA PRO A 111 -0.59 -5.05 -4.66
C PRO A 111 0.56 -4.99 -3.65
N HIS A 112 0.99 -6.17 -3.17
CA HIS A 112 2.07 -6.30 -2.19
C HIS A 112 3.41 -6.64 -2.84
N GLY A 113 4.48 -6.16 -2.28
CA GLY A 113 5.84 -6.67 -2.38
C GLY A 113 6.34 -6.87 -3.82
N ALA A 114 6.69 -8.11 -4.17
CA ALA A 114 7.22 -8.40 -5.51
C ALA A 114 6.17 -8.19 -6.61
N LEU A 115 4.90 -8.46 -6.34
CA LEU A 115 3.83 -8.18 -7.32
C LEU A 115 3.75 -6.69 -7.61
N TYR A 116 3.75 -5.82 -6.58
CA TYR A 116 3.75 -4.37 -6.74
C TYR A 116 4.90 -3.87 -7.63
N ASN A 117 6.13 -4.36 -7.35
CA ASN A 117 7.31 -3.96 -8.13
C ASN A 117 7.30 -4.54 -9.55
N THR A 118 6.83 -5.77 -9.73
CA THR A 118 6.76 -6.43 -11.04
C THR A 118 5.83 -5.69 -11.99
N ILE A 119 4.66 -5.29 -11.54
CA ILE A 119 3.65 -4.62 -12.38
C ILE A 119 4.01 -3.17 -12.74
N VAL A 120 5.15 -2.66 -12.25
CA VAL A 120 5.70 -1.39 -12.75
C VAL A 120 6.04 -1.48 -14.23
N THR A 121 6.58 -2.64 -14.69
CA THR A 121 7.03 -2.84 -16.07
C THR A 121 6.45 -4.08 -16.75
N HIS A 122 5.98 -5.07 -16.00
CA HIS A 122 5.51 -6.34 -16.53
C HIS A 122 4.02 -6.27 -16.91
N TRP A 123 3.72 -5.98 -18.17
CA TRP A 123 2.37 -5.77 -18.70
C TRP A 123 1.41 -6.94 -18.45
N GLY A 124 1.87 -8.20 -18.62
CA GLY A 124 1.03 -9.38 -18.40
C GLY A 124 0.48 -9.49 -16.98
N HIS A 125 1.33 -9.25 -15.99
CA HIS A 125 0.92 -9.26 -14.58
C HIS A 125 0.14 -7.99 -14.20
N ALA A 126 0.48 -6.84 -14.78
CA ALA A 126 -0.28 -5.61 -14.61
C ALA A 126 -1.73 -5.78 -15.08
N GLN A 127 -1.90 -6.33 -16.29
CA GLN A 127 -3.23 -6.60 -16.85
C GLN A 127 -4.00 -7.64 -16.02
N ALA A 128 -3.33 -8.70 -15.53
CA ALA A 128 -3.97 -9.72 -14.68
C ALA A 128 -4.57 -9.13 -13.39
N VAL A 129 -3.85 -8.22 -12.74
CA VAL A 129 -4.37 -7.50 -11.56
C VAL A 129 -5.59 -6.66 -11.94
N VAL A 130 -5.52 -5.90 -13.02
CA VAL A 130 -6.63 -5.07 -13.51
C VAL A 130 -7.86 -5.91 -13.85
N ASP A 131 -7.67 -7.03 -14.57
CA ASP A 131 -8.75 -7.93 -14.95
C ASP A 131 -9.45 -8.56 -13.74
N ALA A 132 -8.67 -8.96 -12.73
CA ALA A 132 -9.21 -9.49 -11.48
C ALA A 132 -10.06 -8.44 -10.72
N VAL A 133 -9.60 -7.19 -10.65
CA VAL A 133 -10.35 -6.10 -10.00
C VAL A 133 -11.65 -5.82 -10.75
N LYS A 134 -11.62 -5.83 -12.08
CA LYS A 134 -12.84 -5.70 -12.89
C LYS A 134 -13.80 -6.87 -12.70
N ALA A 135 -13.29 -8.10 -12.68
CA ALA A 135 -14.09 -9.31 -12.48
C ALA A 135 -14.72 -9.38 -11.08
N PHE A 136 -14.02 -8.85 -10.06
CA PHE A 136 -14.58 -8.75 -8.71
C PHE A 136 -15.85 -7.90 -8.67
N GLY A 137 -15.95 -6.92 -9.54
CA GLY A 137 -17.09 -6.01 -9.63
C GLY A 137 -16.95 -4.81 -8.69
N GLY A 138 -17.42 -3.68 -9.16
CA GLY A 138 -17.26 -2.39 -8.51
C GLY A 138 -16.05 -1.63 -9.06
N ASP A 139 -16.09 -0.34 -8.86
CA ASP A 139 -15.04 0.58 -9.33
C ASP A 139 -13.98 0.76 -8.23
N LEU A 140 -13.32 -0.35 -7.83
CA LEU A 140 -12.27 -0.28 -6.83
C LEU A 140 -11.04 0.43 -7.39
N PRO A 141 -10.60 1.54 -6.80
CA PRO A 141 -9.33 2.15 -7.17
C PRO A 141 -8.14 1.23 -6.94
N LEU A 142 -7.13 1.35 -7.80
CA LEU A 142 -5.84 0.68 -7.67
C LEU A 142 -4.79 1.68 -7.18
N LEU A 143 -4.22 1.42 -6.00
CA LEU A 143 -3.15 2.23 -5.39
C LEU A 143 -1.81 1.73 -5.90
N LEU A 144 -1.10 2.54 -6.69
CA LEU A 144 0.01 2.12 -7.53
C LEU A 144 1.14 3.16 -7.58
N LEU A 145 2.33 2.72 -7.97
CA LEU A 145 3.45 3.62 -8.22
C LEU A 145 3.16 4.50 -9.45
N PRO A 146 3.39 5.82 -9.38
CA PRO A 146 3.27 6.71 -10.53
C PRO A 146 4.11 6.23 -11.73
N GLY A 147 3.54 6.30 -12.94
CA GLY A 147 4.21 5.90 -14.17
C GLY A 147 4.32 4.39 -14.40
N SER A 148 3.72 3.56 -13.57
CA SER A 148 3.73 2.11 -13.74
C SER A 148 2.85 1.64 -14.91
N ALA A 149 3.20 0.49 -15.52
CA ALA A 149 2.37 -0.18 -16.51
C ALA A 149 0.98 -0.52 -15.94
N ALA A 150 0.90 -0.87 -14.65
CA ALA A 150 -0.36 -1.15 -13.99
C ALA A 150 -1.27 0.09 -13.88
N LEU A 151 -0.70 1.28 -13.65
CA LEU A 151 -1.48 2.53 -13.64
C LEU A 151 -2.08 2.79 -15.02
N THR A 152 -1.27 2.66 -16.08
CA THR A 152 -1.72 2.81 -17.46
C THR A 152 -2.79 1.77 -17.83
N ALA A 153 -2.61 0.51 -17.42
CA ALA A 153 -3.59 -0.55 -17.68
C ALA A 153 -4.92 -0.30 -16.93
N ALA A 154 -4.86 0.17 -15.68
CA ALA A 154 -6.04 0.53 -14.89
C ALA A 154 -6.86 1.64 -15.57
N GLU A 155 -6.20 2.72 -15.97
CA GLU A 155 -6.84 3.84 -16.67
C GLU A 155 -7.46 3.40 -18.01
N ALA A 156 -6.73 2.61 -18.81
CA ALA A 156 -7.24 2.07 -20.07
C ALA A 156 -8.46 1.16 -19.88
N ALA A 157 -8.55 0.47 -18.74
CA ALA A 157 -9.69 -0.36 -18.35
C ALA A 157 -10.86 0.42 -17.73
N GLY A 158 -10.73 1.74 -17.55
CA GLY A 158 -11.73 2.59 -16.89
C GLY A 158 -11.75 2.50 -15.36
N LEU A 159 -10.70 1.95 -14.75
CA LEU A 159 -10.52 1.96 -13.30
C LEU A 159 -9.76 3.22 -12.86
N ARG A 160 -10.06 3.71 -11.66
CA ARG A 160 -9.29 4.81 -11.08
C ARG A 160 -7.93 4.30 -10.60
N GLY A 161 -6.86 4.77 -11.22
CA GLY A 161 -5.51 4.66 -10.69
C GLY A 161 -5.25 5.77 -9.66
N VAL A 162 -4.67 5.42 -8.53
CA VAL A 162 -4.27 6.34 -7.47
C VAL A 162 -2.76 6.27 -7.30
N ALA A 163 -2.11 7.41 -7.40
CA ALA A 163 -0.66 7.49 -7.26
C ALA A 163 -0.25 7.43 -5.78
N GLU A 164 0.73 6.59 -5.47
CA GLU A 164 1.29 6.40 -4.13
C GLU A 164 2.72 6.91 -4.03
N ALA A 165 3.07 7.44 -2.85
CA ALA A 165 4.45 7.66 -2.45
C ALA A 165 4.76 6.89 -1.15
N PHE A 166 6.03 6.59 -0.92
CA PHE A 166 6.52 5.86 0.25
C PHE A 166 7.33 6.80 1.15
N ALA A 167 6.94 6.91 2.40
CA ALA A 167 7.58 7.82 3.35
C ALA A 167 8.99 7.36 3.74
N ASP A 168 9.14 6.06 3.98
CA ASP A 168 10.35 5.43 4.51
C ASP A 168 11.28 4.86 3.42
N ARG A 169 11.07 5.23 2.14
CA ARG A 169 11.85 4.71 1.02
C ARG A 169 12.59 5.82 0.27
N ALA A 170 13.82 5.51 -0.13
CA ALA A 170 14.56 6.34 -1.08
C ALA A 170 14.11 6.09 -2.52
N TYR A 171 14.26 7.12 -3.35
CA TYR A 171 13.87 7.12 -4.76
C TYR A 171 15.09 7.26 -5.67
N ASN A 172 15.03 6.61 -6.82
CA ASN A 172 15.91 6.87 -7.95
C ASN A 172 15.47 8.16 -8.67
N PRO A 173 16.36 8.79 -9.49
CA PRO A 173 16.02 10.01 -10.24
C PRO A 173 14.84 9.87 -11.21
N ASP A 174 14.52 8.65 -11.64
CA ASP A 174 13.38 8.31 -12.51
C ASP A 174 12.05 8.12 -11.77
N GLY A 175 12.04 8.27 -10.43
CA GLY A 175 10.87 8.10 -9.60
C GLY A 175 10.59 6.66 -9.15
N THR A 176 11.41 5.70 -9.53
CA THR A 176 11.33 4.33 -9.01
C THR A 176 11.94 4.22 -7.62
N LEU A 177 11.56 3.18 -6.87
CA LEU A 177 12.12 2.94 -5.55
C LEU A 177 13.53 2.34 -5.65
N VAL A 178 14.45 2.83 -4.82
CA VAL A 178 15.78 2.21 -4.65
C VAL A 178 15.61 0.79 -4.12
N SER A 179 16.35 -0.16 -4.69
CA SER A 179 16.29 -1.56 -4.25
C SER A 179 16.60 -1.69 -2.76
N ARG A 180 15.77 -2.43 -2.00
CA ARG A 180 16.01 -2.67 -0.55
C ARG A 180 17.37 -3.32 -0.25
N ARG A 181 18.06 -3.86 -1.27
CA ARG A 181 19.42 -4.44 -1.13
C ARG A 181 20.52 -3.36 -1.11
N GLU A 182 20.19 -2.14 -1.49
CA GLU A 182 21.12 -1.03 -1.54
C GLU A 182 21.14 -0.26 -0.22
N LYS A 183 22.32 0.25 0.13
CA LYS A 183 22.51 1.06 1.32
C LYS A 183 21.73 2.39 1.16
N GLY A 184 20.97 2.76 2.19
CA GLY A 184 20.19 4.00 2.17
C GLY A 184 18.81 3.87 1.48
N ALA A 185 18.42 2.67 1.02
CA ALA A 185 17.11 2.44 0.40
C ALA A 185 15.93 2.60 1.36
N VAL A 186 16.16 2.42 2.67
CA VAL A 186 15.17 2.61 3.74
C VAL A 186 15.62 3.76 4.62
N LEU A 187 14.71 4.69 4.90
CA LEU A 187 14.94 5.86 5.74
C LEU A 187 14.44 5.56 7.16
N HIS A 188 15.27 5.85 8.17
CA HIS A 188 14.97 5.57 9.57
C HIS A 188 14.83 6.82 10.43
N ASP A 189 15.25 7.98 9.94
CA ASP A 189 15.17 9.25 10.65
C ASP A 189 13.76 9.84 10.52
N GLN A 190 13.03 9.86 11.62
CA GLN A 190 11.62 10.27 11.67
C GLN A 190 11.42 11.74 11.27
N ASP A 191 12.35 12.62 11.65
CA ASP A 191 12.22 14.05 11.38
C ASP A 191 12.48 14.34 9.90
N ILE A 192 13.48 13.67 9.30
CA ILE A 192 13.75 13.75 7.85
C ILE A 192 12.57 13.21 7.06
N VAL A 193 12.04 12.05 7.44
CA VAL A 193 10.89 11.44 6.76
C VAL A 193 9.66 12.33 6.85
N ALA A 194 9.33 12.83 8.03
CA ALA A 194 8.19 13.71 8.21
C ALA A 194 8.31 15.01 7.39
N ALA A 195 9.49 15.67 7.41
CA ALA A 195 9.75 16.86 6.61
C ALA A 195 9.62 16.61 5.10
N ASN A 196 10.10 15.45 4.62
CA ASN A 196 9.93 15.04 3.22
C ASN A 196 8.45 14.86 2.85
N MET A 197 7.64 14.26 3.73
CA MET A 197 6.22 14.04 3.48
C MET A 197 5.39 15.33 3.53
N VAL A 198 5.76 16.27 4.40
CA VAL A 198 5.18 17.62 4.38
C VAL A 198 5.46 18.30 3.04
N ARG A 199 6.71 18.27 2.57
CA ARG A 199 7.08 18.84 1.27
C ARG A 199 6.35 18.15 0.12
N LEU A 200 6.21 16.82 0.15
CA LEU A 200 5.42 16.09 -0.84
C LEU A 200 3.97 16.58 -0.85
N ALA A 201 3.33 16.67 0.29
CA ALA A 201 1.92 17.04 0.38
C ALA A 201 1.64 18.52 0.04
N THR A 202 2.62 19.42 0.25
CA THR A 202 2.47 20.86 0.03
C THR A 202 3.01 21.34 -1.31
N GLU A 203 4.09 20.71 -1.81
CA GLU A 203 4.80 21.14 -3.01
C GLU A 203 4.70 20.15 -4.17
N GLY A 204 4.24 18.90 -3.90
CA GLY A 204 4.19 17.83 -4.88
C GLY A 204 5.57 17.34 -5.32
N THR A 205 6.55 17.34 -4.43
CA THR A 205 7.94 16.98 -4.75
C THR A 205 8.54 15.97 -3.78
N ILE A 206 9.40 15.09 -4.32
CA ILE A 206 10.24 14.13 -3.59
C ILE A 206 11.69 14.38 -3.99
N THR A 207 12.63 14.21 -3.06
CA THR A 207 14.06 14.25 -3.38
C THR A 207 14.60 12.82 -3.52
N ALA A 208 15.17 12.51 -4.67
CA ALA A 208 15.86 11.25 -4.93
C ALA A 208 17.18 11.14 -4.15
N LEU A 209 17.76 9.94 -4.11
CA LEU A 209 18.98 9.65 -3.35
C LEU A 209 20.19 10.48 -3.80
N ASP A 210 20.24 10.88 -5.08
CA ASP A 210 21.28 11.74 -5.66
C ASP A 210 21.01 13.24 -5.51
N GLY A 211 19.89 13.63 -4.89
CA GLY A 211 19.47 15.02 -4.72
C GLY A 211 18.55 15.56 -5.83
N THR A 212 18.27 14.76 -6.86
CA THR A 212 17.31 15.15 -7.91
C THR A 212 15.91 15.37 -7.31
N VAL A 213 15.25 16.48 -7.69
CA VAL A 213 13.88 16.78 -7.28
C VAL A 213 12.89 16.19 -8.30
N ILE A 214 12.05 15.29 -7.85
CA ILE A 214 11.03 14.61 -8.66
C ILE A 214 9.68 15.22 -8.35
N ARG A 215 8.90 15.58 -9.37
CA ARG A 215 7.49 15.94 -9.20
C ARG A 215 6.62 14.70 -9.15
N THR A 216 5.67 14.68 -8.23
CA THR A 216 4.71 13.57 -8.07
C THR A 216 3.31 14.10 -7.84
N THR A 217 2.33 13.31 -8.27
CA THR A 217 0.90 13.55 -8.04
C THR A 217 0.33 12.58 -7.01
N ALA A 218 1.15 12.12 -6.06
CA ALA A 218 0.72 11.14 -5.05
C ALA A 218 -0.47 11.68 -4.23
N GLU A 219 -1.51 10.86 -4.16
CA GLU A 219 -2.72 11.10 -3.36
C GLU A 219 -2.66 10.34 -2.02
N SER A 220 -1.73 9.39 -1.89
CA SER A 220 -1.54 8.56 -0.70
C SER A 220 -0.07 8.38 -0.37
N ILE A 221 0.25 8.34 0.92
CA ILE A 221 1.60 8.10 1.45
C ILE A 221 1.58 6.77 2.20
N CYS A 222 2.43 5.84 1.79
CA CYS A 222 2.64 4.57 2.47
C CYS A 222 3.68 4.69 3.57
N LEU A 223 3.35 4.11 4.72
CA LEU A 223 4.22 3.91 5.87
C LEU A 223 4.22 2.41 6.19
N HIS A 224 5.37 1.76 6.06
CA HIS A 224 5.45 0.33 6.37
C HIS A 224 5.28 0.08 7.86
N GLY A 225 4.43 -0.88 8.22
CA GLY A 225 4.13 -1.27 9.60
C GLY A 225 5.07 -2.33 10.19
N ASP A 226 5.88 -2.97 9.34
CA ASP A 226 6.73 -4.13 9.67
C ASP A 226 8.15 -3.75 10.13
N THR A 227 8.50 -2.46 10.16
CA THR A 227 9.83 -1.99 10.58
C THR A 227 9.85 -1.53 12.04
N GLU A 228 11.00 -1.70 12.71
CA GLU A 228 11.21 -1.13 14.04
C GLU A 228 11.02 0.39 14.00
N GLY A 229 10.23 0.92 14.94
CA GLY A 229 9.91 2.35 14.97
C GLY A 229 8.77 2.79 14.03
N ALA A 230 8.13 1.89 13.29
CA ALA A 230 7.04 2.19 12.35
C ALA A 230 5.90 3.01 12.98
N VAL A 231 5.47 2.65 14.19
CA VAL A 231 4.41 3.35 14.93
C VAL A 231 4.83 4.80 15.23
N ALA A 232 6.06 5.01 15.72
CA ALA A 232 6.55 6.34 16.02
C ALA A 232 6.73 7.18 14.74
N MET A 233 7.23 6.57 13.67
CA MET A 233 7.36 7.18 12.34
C MET A 233 5.99 7.65 11.82
N SER A 234 4.99 6.78 11.85
CA SER A 234 3.63 7.09 11.38
C SER A 234 3.00 8.23 12.18
N ALA A 235 3.19 8.22 13.51
CA ALA A 235 2.71 9.29 14.38
C ALA A 235 3.42 10.62 14.11
N ALA A 236 4.73 10.61 13.86
CA ALA A 236 5.51 11.79 13.52
C ALA A 236 5.07 12.38 12.17
N VAL A 237 4.96 11.56 11.13
CA VAL A 237 4.49 12.01 9.79
C VAL A 237 3.11 12.63 9.88
N ARG A 238 2.16 11.96 10.56
CA ARG A 238 0.80 12.51 10.75
C ARG A 238 0.83 13.86 11.46
N ARG A 239 1.52 13.96 12.57
CA ARG A 239 1.62 15.20 13.37
C ARG A 239 2.16 16.36 12.55
N GLU A 240 3.25 16.15 11.80
CA GLU A 240 3.88 17.22 11.01
C GLU A 240 3.01 17.63 9.81
N LEU A 241 2.31 16.70 9.16
CA LEU A 241 1.35 17.02 8.10
C LEU A 241 0.19 17.87 8.65
N GLU A 242 -0.40 17.48 9.78
CA GLU A 242 -1.48 18.24 10.43
C GLU A 242 -0.98 19.63 10.88
N ALA A 243 0.22 19.73 11.42
CA ALA A 243 0.84 21.01 11.79
C ALA A 243 1.08 21.94 10.57
N ALA A 244 1.36 21.35 9.40
CA ALA A 244 1.47 22.08 8.13
C ALA A 244 0.10 22.43 7.49
N GLY A 245 -1.02 22.12 8.15
CA GLY A 245 -2.37 22.39 7.65
C GLY A 245 -2.86 21.43 6.58
N VAL A 246 -2.24 20.25 6.46
CA VAL A 246 -2.66 19.16 5.57
C VAL A 246 -3.65 18.26 6.30
N GLY A 247 -4.86 18.12 5.78
CA GLY A 247 -5.86 17.19 6.33
C GLY A 247 -5.56 15.74 5.97
N ILE A 248 -5.74 14.81 6.91
CA ILE A 248 -5.55 13.38 6.69
C ILE A 248 -6.90 12.71 6.47
N ARG A 249 -7.09 12.13 5.28
CA ARG A 249 -8.30 11.36 4.94
C ARG A 249 -8.02 10.36 3.84
N SER A 250 -8.78 9.27 3.81
CA SER A 250 -8.75 8.31 2.70
C SER A 250 -9.07 8.99 1.36
N PHE A 251 -8.47 8.47 0.29
CA PHE A 251 -8.74 8.90 -1.09
C PHE A 251 -10.05 8.30 -1.66
N VAL A 252 -10.76 7.42 -0.91
CA VAL A 252 -12.02 6.78 -1.28
C VAL A 252 -13.13 7.05 -0.27
#